data_95b256151b9dbc4a9296bc524effa3f3
#
_entry.id   95b256151b9dbc4a9296bc524effa3f3
#
_cell.length_a   1.000
_cell.length_b   1.000
_cell.length_c   1.000
_cell.angle_alpha   90.00
_cell.angle_beta   90.00
_cell.angle_gamma   90.00
#
_symmetry.space_group_name_H-M   'P 1'
#
loop_
_entity.id
_entity.type
_entity.pdbx_description
1 polymer ?
#
loop_
_entity_poly.entity_id
_entity_poly.type
_entity_poly.pdbx_seq_one_letter_code
_entity_poly.pdbx_strand_id
1 'polypeptide(L)'
;VALVAAKRDASVSTACHPIAQAEAASPNVVKVVLDAHGHALYFSRAQIPYPREAGGVCYRHAGIYGYRVSFLRTYSRLRAPALEKAEALEQLRVLWHGYRIAVAVSKAEVPPGVDTPEDLEAVRRMLS
;
A
#
# COMPACT_ATOMS: atom_id res chain seq x y z
N VAL A 1 -3.39 4.84 -10.24
CA VAL A 1 -3.90 5.50 -11.43
C VAL A 1 -4.86 4.58 -12.16
N ALA A 2 -4.38 3.64 -12.97
CA ALA A 2 -5.28 2.71 -13.68
C ALA A 2 -6.09 1.85 -12.71
N LEU A 3 -5.48 1.42 -11.62
CA LEU A 3 -6.15 0.59 -10.62
C LEU A 3 -7.26 1.36 -9.91
N VAL A 4 -7.04 2.64 -9.59
CA VAL A 4 -8.07 3.49 -8.97
C VAL A 4 -9.25 3.68 -9.93
N ALA A 5 -8.98 3.88 -11.21
CA ALA A 5 -10.03 4.00 -12.22
C ALA A 5 -10.84 2.70 -12.35
N ALA A 6 -10.19 1.54 -12.22
CA ALA A 6 -10.84 0.23 -12.30
C ALA A 6 -11.64 -0.10 -11.03
N LYS A 7 -11.20 0.38 -9.86
CA LYS A 7 -11.87 0.15 -8.57
C LYS A 7 -12.55 1.42 -8.11
N ARG A 8 -13.81 1.55 -8.49
CA ARG A 8 -14.61 2.79 -8.29
C ARG A 8 -14.74 3.23 -6.85
N ASP A 9 -14.72 2.29 -5.91
CA ASP A 9 -14.89 2.58 -4.49
C ASP A 9 -13.58 2.92 -3.78
N ALA A 10 -12.45 2.85 -4.48
CA ALA A 10 -11.15 3.21 -3.90
C ALA A 10 -10.81 4.67 -4.19
N SER A 11 -10.28 5.35 -3.19
CA SER A 11 -9.84 6.75 -3.29
C SER A 11 -8.35 6.85 -3.61
N VAL A 12 -7.61 5.81 -3.29
CA VAL A 12 -6.15 5.73 -3.41
C VAL A 12 -5.79 4.37 -3.98
N SER A 13 -4.73 4.31 -4.75
CA SER A 13 -4.14 3.04 -5.19
C SER A 13 -2.67 2.99 -4.81
N THR A 14 -2.17 1.78 -4.59
CA THR A 14 -0.76 1.53 -4.32
C THR A 14 -0.41 0.13 -4.81
N ALA A 15 0.81 -0.31 -4.53
CA ALA A 15 1.31 -1.60 -4.97
C ALA A 15 2.03 -2.32 -3.84
N CYS A 16 2.15 -3.63 -3.98
CA CYS A 16 2.93 -4.46 -3.10
C CYS A 16 3.53 -5.63 -3.89
N HIS A 17 4.47 -6.34 -3.28
CA HIS A 17 5.02 -7.56 -3.86
C HIS A 17 5.27 -8.59 -2.76
N PRO A 18 5.24 -9.90 -3.11
CA PRO A 18 5.51 -10.94 -2.13
C PRO A 18 6.95 -10.88 -1.60
N ILE A 19 7.14 -11.19 -0.33
CA ILE A 19 8.46 -11.27 0.28
C ILE A 19 8.55 -12.51 1.17
N ALA A 20 9.79 -12.91 1.49
CA ALA A 20 10.04 -13.98 2.44
C ALA A 20 9.70 -13.54 3.86
N GLN A 21 9.32 -14.49 4.71
CA GLN A 21 8.97 -14.20 6.11
C GLN A 21 10.14 -13.57 6.87
N ALA A 22 11.38 -13.94 6.55
CA ALA A 22 12.55 -13.35 7.20
C ALA A 22 12.65 -11.85 6.93
N GLU A 23 12.34 -11.42 5.70
CA GLU A 23 12.31 -10.01 5.34
C GLU A 23 11.14 -9.28 6.03
N ALA A 24 10.01 -9.96 6.15
CA ALA A 24 8.81 -9.39 6.78
C ALA A 24 9.00 -9.10 8.27
N ALA A 25 9.97 -9.72 8.92
CA ALA A 25 10.27 -9.48 10.34
C ALA A 25 10.91 -8.12 10.59
N SER A 26 11.47 -7.47 9.55
CA SER A 26 12.13 -6.17 9.71
C SER A 26 11.13 -5.03 9.87
N PRO A 27 11.27 -4.19 10.91
CA PRO A 27 10.40 -3.02 11.08
C PRO A 27 10.59 -1.94 10.01
N ASN A 28 11.69 -2.00 9.25
CA ASN A 28 11.94 -1.08 8.15
C ASN A 28 11.15 -1.44 6.89
N VAL A 29 10.63 -2.65 6.83
CA VAL A 29 9.79 -3.13 5.74
C VAL A 29 8.34 -2.97 6.16
N VAL A 30 7.58 -2.21 5.38
CA VAL A 30 6.15 -2.03 5.63
C VAL A 30 5.39 -3.16 4.97
N LYS A 31 4.60 -3.89 5.75
CA LYS A 31 3.77 -5.01 5.28
C LYS A 31 2.34 -4.53 5.07
N VAL A 32 1.62 -5.20 4.20
CA VAL A 32 0.21 -4.93 3.94
C VAL A 32 -0.55 -6.24 3.83
N VAL A 33 -1.76 -6.26 4.38
CA VAL A 33 -2.69 -7.37 4.23
C VAL A 33 -3.88 -6.91 3.42
N LEU A 34 -4.39 -7.80 2.57
CA LEU A 34 -5.42 -7.47 1.59
C LEU A 34 -6.71 -8.21 1.89
N ASP A 35 -7.83 -7.60 1.51
CA ASP A 35 -9.12 -8.29 1.54
C ASP A 35 -9.32 -9.09 0.24
N ALA A 36 -10.49 -9.72 0.12
CA ALA A 36 -10.82 -10.56 -1.03
C ALA A 36 -10.91 -9.76 -2.33
N HIS A 37 -11.09 -8.45 -2.25
CA HIS A 37 -11.25 -7.58 -3.42
C HIS A 37 -9.98 -6.82 -3.78
N GLY A 38 -8.88 -7.07 -3.07
CA GLY A 38 -7.62 -6.40 -3.33
C GLY A 38 -7.53 -5.01 -2.71
N HIS A 39 -8.32 -4.72 -1.70
CA HIS A 39 -8.19 -3.51 -0.91
C HIS A 39 -7.34 -3.78 0.33
N ALA A 40 -6.60 -2.79 0.78
CA ALA A 40 -5.79 -2.91 1.99
C ALA A 40 -6.67 -3.03 3.21
N LEU A 41 -6.41 -4.03 4.04
CA LEU A 41 -7.01 -4.15 5.37
C LEU A 41 -6.21 -3.33 6.37
N TYR A 42 -4.89 -3.41 6.32
CA TYR A 42 -4.01 -2.69 7.23
C TYR A 42 -2.58 -2.69 6.70
N PHE A 43 -1.82 -1.66 7.08
CA PHE A 43 -0.37 -1.55 6.85
C PHE A 43 0.32 -1.52 8.19
N SER A 44 1.44 -2.22 8.33
CA SER A 44 2.17 -2.22 9.60
C SER A 44 3.66 -2.51 9.41
N ARG A 45 4.45 -1.97 10.32
CA ARG A 45 5.87 -2.34 10.45
C ARG A 45 6.03 -3.67 11.17
N ALA A 46 5.04 -4.09 11.94
CA ALA A 46 4.99 -5.42 12.51
C ALA A 46 4.81 -6.46 11.40
N GLN A 47 5.19 -7.69 11.68
CA GLN A 47 4.99 -8.78 10.74
C GLN A 47 3.51 -9.17 10.70
N ILE A 48 2.85 -8.79 9.63
CA ILE A 48 1.45 -9.15 9.37
C ILE A 48 1.34 -9.83 8.00
N PRO A 49 0.52 -10.88 7.85
CA PRO A 49 -0.18 -11.59 8.93
C PRO A 49 0.80 -12.31 9.86
N TYR A 50 0.36 -12.63 11.05
CA TYR A 50 1.21 -13.31 12.03
C TYR A 50 1.67 -14.66 11.48
N PRO A 51 2.98 -14.96 11.52
CA PRO A 51 3.52 -16.18 10.90
C PRO A 51 3.41 -17.37 11.85
N ARG A 52 2.22 -17.86 12.07
CA ARG A 52 2.02 -19.01 12.96
C ARG A 52 2.63 -20.28 12.39
N GLU A 53 2.58 -20.42 11.04
CA GLU A 53 3.16 -21.55 10.33
C GLU A 53 4.07 -21.05 9.23
N ALA A 54 5.11 -21.83 8.89
CA ALA A 54 6.00 -21.50 7.79
C ALA A 54 5.26 -21.56 6.45
N GLY A 55 5.64 -20.71 5.51
CA GLY A 55 5.11 -20.72 4.15
C GLY A 55 3.94 -19.80 3.88
N GLY A 56 3.50 -19.03 4.87
CA GLY A 56 2.49 -18.00 4.66
C GLY A 56 3.02 -16.87 3.77
N VAL A 57 2.11 -16.21 3.04
CA VAL A 57 2.47 -15.13 2.13
C VAL A 57 2.42 -13.79 2.86
N CYS A 58 3.53 -13.05 2.80
CA CYS A 58 3.61 -11.67 3.25
C CYS A 58 3.82 -10.76 2.05
N TYR A 59 3.28 -9.55 2.11
CA TYR A 59 3.44 -8.56 1.06
C TYR A 59 4.14 -7.34 1.60
N ARG A 60 5.17 -6.88 0.87
CA ARG A 60 5.84 -5.62 1.16
C ARG A 60 5.15 -4.50 0.39
N HIS A 61 4.77 -3.46 1.09
CA HIS A 61 4.20 -2.27 0.49
C HIS A 61 5.27 -1.49 -0.29
N ALA A 62 4.96 -1.14 -1.52
CA ALA A 62 5.77 -0.21 -2.31
C ALA A 62 5.23 1.20 -2.10
N GLY A 63 6.09 2.14 -1.75
CA GLY A 63 5.67 3.50 -1.42
C GLY A 63 5.29 4.34 -2.65
N ILE A 64 4.47 3.81 -3.53
CA ILE A 64 4.03 4.46 -4.77
C ILE A 64 2.51 4.55 -4.73
N TYR A 65 1.96 5.78 -4.94
CA TYR A 65 0.54 6.02 -4.79
C TYR A 65 -0.06 6.69 -6.01
N GLY A 66 -1.31 6.30 -6.30
CA GLY A 66 -2.19 7.04 -7.18
C GLY A 66 -3.36 7.58 -6.37
N TYR A 67 -3.75 8.82 -6.60
CA TYR A 67 -4.86 9.45 -5.89
C TYR A 67 -5.91 9.93 -6.88
N ARG A 68 -7.19 9.79 -6.50
CA ARG A 68 -8.24 10.52 -7.22
C ARG A 68 -8.10 11.99 -6.89
N VAL A 69 -8.22 12.85 -7.92
CA VAL A 69 -8.09 14.30 -7.73
C VAL A 69 -9.11 14.80 -6.70
N SER A 70 -10.33 14.29 -6.78
CA SER A 70 -11.39 14.66 -5.83
C SER A 70 -11.02 14.28 -4.38
N PHE A 71 -10.28 13.18 -4.20
CA PHE A 71 -9.88 12.76 -2.87
C PHE A 71 -8.76 13.63 -2.28
N LEU A 72 -7.91 14.22 -3.11
CA LEU A 72 -6.82 15.07 -2.62
C LEU A 72 -7.35 16.23 -1.75
N ARG A 73 -8.47 16.80 -2.14
CA ARG A 73 -9.11 17.87 -1.34
C ARG A 73 -9.59 17.34 0.00
N THR A 74 -10.16 16.15 0.00
CA THR A 74 -10.62 15.51 1.23
C THR A 74 -9.42 15.17 2.13
N TYR A 75 -8.37 14.60 1.56
CA TYR A 75 -7.18 14.19 2.31
C TYR A 75 -6.56 15.36 3.08
N SER A 76 -6.49 16.53 2.46
CA SER A 76 -5.90 17.72 3.11
C SER A 76 -6.64 18.15 4.38
N ARG A 77 -7.89 17.71 4.56
CA ARG A 77 -8.72 18.03 5.71
C ARG A 77 -8.75 16.93 6.76
N LEU A 78 -8.18 15.75 6.45
CA LEU A 78 -8.16 14.64 7.38
C LEU A 78 -7.10 14.87 8.45
N ARG A 79 -7.50 14.74 9.72
CA ARG A 79 -6.53 14.80 10.80
C ARG A 79 -5.73 13.52 10.90
N ALA A 80 -4.48 13.62 11.35
CA ALA A 80 -3.64 12.45 11.58
C ALA A 80 -4.11 11.70 12.82
N PRO A 81 -4.52 10.43 12.69
CA PRO A 81 -4.93 9.63 13.85
C PRO A 81 -3.73 9.15 14.65
N ALA A 82 -3.97 8.73 15.90
CA ALA A 82 -2.92 8.17 16.74
C ALA A 82 -2.25 6.95 16.09
N LEU A 83 -3.01 6.17 15.33
CA LEU A 83 -2.52 4.99 14.64
C LEU A 83 -1.43 5.33 13.62
N GLU A 84 -1.62 6.41 12.87
CA GLU A 84 -0.62 6.90 11.92
C GLU A 84 0.68 7.26 12.62
N LYS A 85 0.57 7.92 13.76
CA LYS A 85 1.74 8.34 14.54
C LYS A 85 2.46 7.16 15.17
N ALA A 86 1.69 6.18 15.65
CA ALA A 86 2.24 5.00 16.28
C ALA A 86 3.10 4.17 15.33
N GLU A 87 2.65 4.00 14.09
CA GLU A 87 3.36 3.22 13.09
C GLU A 87 4.28 4.08 12.21
N ALA A 88 4.14 5.41 12.27
CA ALA A 88 4.81 6.34 11.37
C ALA A 88 4.50 6.02 9.89
N LEU A 89 3.22 5.77 9.60
CA LEU A 89 2.71 5.41 8.26
C LEU A 89 1.52 6.29 7.93
N GLU A 90 1.72 7.25 7.00
CA GLU A 90 0.69 8.23 6.63
C GLU A 90 -0.52 7.61 5.95
N GLN A 91 -0.36 6.51 5.22
CA GLN A 91 -1.45 5.83 4.53
C GLN A 91 -2.52 5.29 5.50
N LEU A 92 -2.17 5.09 6.77
CA LEU A 92 -3.14 4.67 7.77
C LEU A 92 -4.21 5.74 8.03
N ARG A 93 -3.90 7.02 7.73
CA ARG A 93 -4.89 8.10 7.83
C ARG A 93 -6.08 7.82 6.90
N VAL A 94 -5.80 7.34 5.69
CA VAL A 94 -6.84 7.02 4.71
C VAL A 94 -7.75 5.93 5.23
N LEU A 95 -7.17 4.83 5.71
CA LEU A 95 -7.94 3.70 6.21
C LEU A 95 -8.70 4.05 7.48
N TRP A 96 -8.07 4.80 8.39
CA TRP A 96 -8.69 5.16 9.67
C TRP A 96 -9.96 5.99 9.47
N HIS A 97 -9.99 6.85 8.45
CA HIS A 97 -11.17 7.65 8.13
C HIS A 97 -12.21 6.92 7.28
N GLY A 98 -11.99 5.63 7.00
CA GLY A 98 -12.96 4.79 6.31
C GLY A 98 -12.86 4.78 4.79
N TYR A 99 -11.83 5.40 4.23
CA TYR A 99 -11.60 5.36 2.78
C TYR A 99 -10.83 4.11 2.39
N ARG A 100 -10.94 3.71 1.14
CA ARG A 100 -10.34 2.48 0.65
C ARG A 100 -9.10 2.72 -0.18
N ILE A 101 -8.12 1.84 -0.01
CA ILE A 101 -6.89 1.83 -0.80
C ILE A 101 -6.87 0.53 -1.61
N ALA A 102 -6.92 0.65 -2.93
CA ALA A 102 -6.76 -0.50 -3.82
C ALA A 102 -5.28 -0.83 -3.95
N VAL A 103 -4.94 -2.12 -3.92
CA VAL A 103 -3.55 -2.57 -3.96
C VAL A 103 -3.34 -3.53 -5.11
N ALA A 104 -2.38 -3.21 -5.99
CA ALA A 104 -1.95 -4.12 -7.04
C ALA A 104 -0.80 -4.97 -6.53
N VAL A 105 -0.89 -6.28 -6.76
CA VAL A 105 0.18 -7.20 -6.40
C VAL A 105 1.10 -7.35 -7.61
N SER A 106 2.35 -6.92 -7.46
CA SER A 106 3.39 -7.09 -8.47
C SER A 106 4.13 -8.39 -8.23
N LYS A 107 4.52 -9.07 -9.29
CA LYS A 107 5.33 -10.28 -9.20
C LYS A 107 6.80 -9.96 -8.99
N ALA A 108 7.21 -8.75 -9.34
CA ALA A 108 8.60 -8.30 -9.24
C ALA A 108 8.69 -7.16 -8.24
N GLU A 109 9.86 -7.03 -7.61
CA GLU A 109 10.12 -5.92 -6.71
C GLU A 109 9.96 -4.60 -7.46
N VAL A 110 9.20 -3.68 -6.84
CA VAL A 110 9.04 -2.33 -7.38
C VAL A 110 10.27 -1.52 -6.99
N PRO A 111 10.98 -0.92 -7.97
CA PRO A 111 12.17 -0.14 -7.64
C PRO A 111 11.85 1.01 -6.68
N PRO A 112 12.69 1.25 -5.67
CA PRO A 112 12.52 2.42 -4.81
C PRO A 112 12.82 3.71 -5.57
N GLY A 113 12.16 4.80 -5.17
CA GLY A 113 12.48 6.12 -5.69
C GLY A 113 12.01 6.39 -7.11
N VAL A 114 10.72 6.61 -7.29
CA VAL A 114 10.17 7.08 -8.57
C VAL A 114 10.36 8.58 -8.63
N ASP A 115 11.48 9.03 -9.18
CA ASP A 115 11.85 10.45 -9.20
C ASP A 115 11.78 11.05 -10.60
N THR A 116 11.69 10.21 -11.64
CA THR A 116 11.68 10.67 -13.04
C THR A 116 10.43 10.19 -13.77
N PRO A 117 10.05 10.85 -14.88
CA PRO A 117 8.96 10.37 -15.72
C PRO A 117 9.18 8.95 -16.23
N GLU A 118 10.42 8.58 -16.52
CA GLU A 118 10.78 7.24 -16.98
C GLU A 118 10.53 6.21 -15.89
N ASP A 119 10.88 6.54 -14.64
CA ASP A 119 10.63 5.66 -13.49
C ASP A 119 9.13 5.45 -13.30
N LEU A 120 8.35 6.52 -13.39
CA LEU A 120 6.91 6.45 -13.27
C LEU A 120 6.30 5.57 -14.37
N GLU A 121 6.77 5.70 -15.59
CA GLU A 121 6.29 4.92 -16.72
C GLU A 121 6.60 3.42 -16.53
N ALA A 122 7.80 3.12 -16.03
CA ALA A 122 8.18 1.74 -15.72
C ALA A 122 7.25 1.13 -14.66
N VAL A 123 6.93 1.89 -13.63
CA VAL A 123 6.00 1.46 -12.57
C VAL A 123 4.60 1.25 -13.12
N ARG A 124 4.11 2.15 -13.96
CA ARG A 124 2.80 2.01 -14.59
C ARG A 124 2.70 0.72 -15.39
N ARG A 125 3.74 0.36 -16.12
CA ARG A 125 3.77 -0.90 -16.87
C ARG A 125 3.73 -2.12 -15.96
N MET A 126 4.35 -2.02 -14.78
CA MET A 126 4.31 -3.09 -13.79
C MET A 126 2.92 -3.26 -13.17
N LEU A 127 2.15 -2.18 -13.07
CA LEU A 127 0.83 -2.17 -12.47
C LEU A 127 -0.30 -2.49 -13.45
N SER A 128 -0.04 -2.43 -14.74
CA SER A 128 -1.05 -2.71 -15.77
C SER A 128 -1.09 -4.24 -16.21
#